data_9094b9ba9b2c89d105f74ea9229d101c
#
_entry.id   9094b9ba9b2c89d105f74ea9229d101c
#
_cell.length_a   1.000
_cell.length_b   1.000
_cell.length_c   1.000
_cell.angle_alpha   90.00
_cell.angle_beta   90.00
_cell.angle_gamma   90.00
#
_symmetry.space_group_name_H-M   'P 1'
#
loop_
_entity.id
_entity.type
_entity.pdbx_description
1 polymer ?
#
loop_
_entity_poly.entity_id
_entity_poly.type
_entity_poly.pdbx_seq_one_letter_code
_entity_poly.pdbx_strand_id
1 'polypeptide(L)'
;MAEALYVPDGDLVVPTLLSRGPWVATAQHGGPPAGLLTRAVEQHRSGPDDDPSAYLVSRMTVELLRPVPLTPLRVTSATTRPGRKVQLITASLWAGDAFDVEVARAVGLRLLRAPISFPFDVGASNAEVDATVRPSLGPDQGHPPRSPFDGATLPAFHANAVDMRFIRGALGAGPGAMWVRLRVPIVAGEEPSPAQRAVTLSDFSNAIGSFLPMTTYTYLNADLTVNLHRMPEGEWVCVDSVMRVDETGIGLAAAQLSDRIGPIGRATQSLLIAERSG
;
A
#
# COMPACT_ATOMS: atom_id res chain seq x y z
N MET A 1 22.41 4.01 11.81
CA MET A 1 21.82 3.31 10.64
C MET A 1 20.67 4.18 10.16
N ALA A 2 20.48 4.30 8.85
CA ALA A 2 19.32 5.02 8.32
C ALA A 2 18.03 4.35 8.81
N GLU A 3 17.08 5.13 9.30
CA GLU A 3 15.77 4.62 9.73
C GLU A 3 15.05 4.02 8.52
N ALA A 4 14.48 2.82 8.66
CA ALA A 4 13.73 2.11 7.63
C ALA A 4 12.59 1.31 8.26
N LEU A 5 11.65 0.83 7.44
CA LEU A 5 10.58 -0.06 7.93
C LEU A 5 11.13 -1.44 8.28
N TYR A 6 12.09 -1.93 7.48
CA TYR A 6 12.75 -3.22 7.67
C TYR A 6 14.27 -3.10 7.55
N VAL A 7 14.97 -3.90 8.35
CA VAL A 7 16.43 -4.05 8.28
C VAL A 7 16.74 -5.47 7.80
N PRO A 8 17.55 -5.66 6.75
CA PRO A 8 18.01 -6.98 6.33
C PRO A 8 18.86 -7.65 7.42
N ASP A 9 18.66 -8.96 7.63
CA ASP A 9 19.45 -9.81 8.51
C ASP A 9 19.61 -11.20 7.86
N GLY A 10 20.66 -11.37 7.08
CA GLY A 10 20.87 -12.56 6.25
C GLY A 10 19.75 -12.74 5.22
N ASP A 11 19.05 -13.87 5.28
CA ASP A 11 17.88 -14.19 4.44
C ASP A 11 16.54 -13.70 5.05
N LEU A 12 16.61 -13.01 6.18
CA LEU A 12 15.46 -12.47 6.90
C LEU A 12 15.36 -10.95 6.74
N VAL A 13 14.20 -10.42 7.08
CA VAL A 13 13.97 -9.00 7.27
C VAL A 13 13.40 -8.76 8.67
N VAL A 14 13.99 -7.82 9.39
CA VAL A 14 13.59 -7.47 10.75
C VAL A 14 12.76 -6.18 10.72
N PRO A 15 11.46 -6.23 11.08
CA PRO A 15 10.65 -5.02 11.15
C PRO A 15 11.13 -4.11 12.27
N THR A 16 11.14 -2.80 12.01
CA THR A 16 11.38 -1.79 13.03
C THR A 16 10.05 -1.31 13.62
N LEU A 17 10.09 -0.54 14.70
CA LEU A 17 8.87 0.08 15.25
C LEU A 17 8.20 1.05 14.28
N LEU A 18 8.91 1.52 13.23
CA LEU A 18 8.33 2.34 12.17
C LEU A 18 7.33 1.58 11.28
N SER A 19 7.29 0.25 11.34
CA SER A 19 6.28 -0.57 10.65
C SER A 19 5.02 -0.81 11.50
N ARG A 20 5.02 -0.48 12.79
CA ARG A 20 3.95 -0.76 13.75
C ARG A 20 2.62 -0.11 13.35
N GLY A 21 1.52 -0.84 13.53
CA GLY A 21 0.16 -0.38 13.30
C GLY A 21 -0.48 0.32 14.52
N PRO A 22 -1.67 0.90 14.35
CA PRO A 22 -2.40 1.58 15.43
C PRO A 22 -3.28 0.63 16.26
N TRP A 23 -3.62 -0.55 15.73
CA TRP A 23 -4.64 -1.42 16.32
C TRP A 23 -4.11 -2.35 17.39
N VAL A 24 -2.95 -2.98 17.12
CA VAL A 24 -2.30 -3.96 17.99
C VAL A 24 -0.85 -3.57 18.19
N ALA A 25 -0.42 -3.41 19.43
CA ALA A 25 0.93 -2.91 19.75
C ALA A 25 2.08 -3.80 19.22
N THR A 26 1.82 -5.10 19.06
CA THR A 26 2.80 -6.10 18.59
C THR A 26 2.67 -6.42 17.10
N ALA A 27 1.78 -5.73 16.37
CA ALA A 27 1.55 -5.98 14.95
C ALA A 27 1.88 -4.76 14.09
N GLN A 28 2.21 -5.04 12.85
CA GLN A 28 2.49 -4.04 11.83
C GLN A 28 1.20 -3.41 11.28
N HIS A 29 1.31 -2.20 10.72
CA HIS A 29 0.33 -1.64 9.79
C HIS A 29 0.35 -2.46 8.50
N GLY A 30 -0.78 -2.60 7.78
CA GLY A 30 -0.83 -3.42 6.56
C GLY A 30 0.04 -2.90 5.41
N GLY A 31 0.30 -1.59 5.37
CA GLY A 31 1.12 -0.95 4.32
C GLY A 31 2.56 -1.47 4.24
N PRO A 32 3.35 -1.49 5.31
CA PRO A 32 4.70 -2.04 5.30
C PRO A 32 4.81 -3.46 4.73
N PRO A 33 4.06 -4.48 5.19
CA PRO A 33 4.04 -5.80 4.58
C PRO A 33 3.67 -5.79 3.10
N ALA A 34 2.68 -4.99 2.70
CA ALA A 34 2.27 -4.86 1.32
C ALA A 34 3.39 -4.30 0.42
N GLY A 35 4.15 -3.31 0.91
CA GLY A 35 5.33 -2.78 0.24
C GLY A 35 6.46 -3.80 0.12
N LEU A 36 6.72 -4.56 1.18
CA LEU A 36 7.73 -5.62 1.19
C LEU A 36 7.40 -6.77 0.22
N LEU A 37 6.12 -7.18 0.17
CA LEU A 37 5.63 -8.15 -0.81
C LEU A 37 5.72 -7.62 -2.25
N THR A 38 5.46 -6.33 -2.46
CA THR A 38 5.62 -5.69 -3.78
C THR A 38 7.08 -5.73 -4.23
N ARG A 39 8.03 -5.43 -3.32
CA ARG A 39 9.46 -5.56 -3.58
C ARG A 39 9.82 -6.99 -4.01
N ALA A 40 9.32 -8.00 -3.30
CA ALA A 40 9.58 -9.39 -3.63
C ALA A 40 9.04 -9.77 -5.01
N VAL A 41 7.84 -9.28 -5.37
CA VAL A 41 7.26 -9.47 -6.72
C VAL A 41 8.11 -8.78 -7.79
N GLU A 42 8.54 -7.53 -7.56
CA GLU A 42 9.34 -6.79 -8.54
C GLU A 42 10.71 -7.40 -8.79
N GLN A 43 11.36 -7.91 -7.74
CA GLN A 43 12.72 -8.47 -7.81
C GLN A 43 12.75 -9.94 -8.24
N HIS A 44 11.59 -10.62 -8.24
CA HIS A 44 11.52 -12.05 -8.60
C HIS A 44 11.95 -12.28 -10.05
N ARG A 45 12.82 -13.27 -10.27
CA ARG A 45 13.22 -13.76 -11.57
C ARG A 45 12.52 -15.07 -11.89
N SER A 46 11.74 -15.09 -12.97
CA SER A 46 11.01 -16.29 -13.44
C SER A 46 11.89 -17.27 -14.20
N GLY A 47 13.14 -16.91 -14.45
CA GLY A 47 14.14 -17.72 -15.14
C GLY A 47 15.44 -16.91 -15.38
N PRO A 48 16.48 -17.55 -15.93
CA PRO A 48 17.79 -16.91 -16.12
C PRO A 48 17.74 -15.69 -17.05
N ASP A 49 16.86 -15.72 -18.05
CA ASP A 49 16.72 -14.66 -19.07
C ASP A 49 15.62 -13.65 -18.69
N ASP A 50 14.98 -13.79 -17.52
CA ASP A 50 13.95 -12.85 -17.07
C ASP A 50 14.60 -11.55 -16.57
N ASP A 51 14.23 -10.44 -17.17
CA ASP A 51 14.56 -9.09 -16.68
C ASP A 51 13.35 -8.48 -15.98
N PRO A 52 13.30 -8.49 -14.63
CA PRO A 52 12.19 -7.92 -13.89
C PRO A 52 11.93 -6.44 -14.20
N SER A 53 12.97 -5.67 -14.57
CA SER A 53 12.86 -4.24 -14.87
C SER A 53 12.07 -3.93 -16.14
N ALA A 54 11.94 -4.92 -17.05
CA ALA A 54 11.15 -4.78 -18.28
C ALA A 54 9.62 -4.76 -18.01
N TYR A 55 9.18 -5.11 -16.81
CA TYR A 55 7.76 -5.23 -16.48
C TYR A 55 7.28 -4.06 -15.62
N LEU A 56 5.97 -3.82 -15.72
CA LEU A 56 5.21 -3.00 -14.79
C LEU A 56 4.39 -3.94 -13.89
N VAL A 57 4.46 -3.74 -12.57
CA VAL A 57 3.53 -4.37 -11.64
C VAL A 57 2.19 -3.66 -11.77
N SER A 58 1.32 -4.23 -12.62
CA SER A 58 0.02 -3.63 -12.95
C SER A 58 -1.06 -3.93 -11.91
N ARG A 59 -0.90 -5.03 -11.13
CA ARG A 59 -1.79 -5.33 -10.00
C ARG A 59 -0.99 -6.01 -8.89
N MET A 60 -1.28 -5.58 -7.66
CA MET A 60 -0.97 -6.31 -6.44
C MET A 60 -2.28 -6.64 -5.72
N THR A 61 -2.49 -7.92 -5.40
CA THR A 61 -3.53 -8.37 -4.48
C THR A 61 -2.83 -8.97 -3.27
N VAL A 62 -2.96 -8.31 -2.13
CA VAL A 62 -2.34 -8.68 -0.85
C VAL A 62 -3.42 -9.24 0.06
N GLU A 63 -3.19 -10.38 0.67
CA GLU A 63 -4.03 -10.99 1.69
C GLU A 63 -3.29 -10.93 3.04
N LEU A 64 -3.92 -10.32 4.03
CA LEU A 64 -3.44 -10.25 5.41
C LEU A 64 -4.08 -11.41 6.19
N LEU A 65 -3.39 -12.55 6.19
CA LEU A 65 -3.92 -13.81 6.74
C LEU A 65 -3.98 -13.80 8.27
N ARG A 66 -3.11 -12.99 8.89
CA ARG A 66 -2.97 -12.82 10.34
C ARG A 66 -2.39 -11.44 10.64
N PRO A 67 -2.49 -10.92 11.89
CA PRO A 67 -1.69 -9.78 12.30
C PRO A 67 -0.20 -10.05 12.04
N VAL A 68 0.43 -9.26 11.18
CA VAL A 68 1.86 -9.42 10.84
C VAL A 68 2.69 -8.96 12.04
N PRO A 69 3.52 -9.83 12.65
CA PRO A 69 4.21 -9.48 13.89
C PRO A 69 5.40 -8.54 13.66
N LEU A 70 5.89 -7.93 14.76
CA LEU A 70 7.14 -7.16 14.80
C LEU A 70 8.38 -8.05 15.09
N THR A 71 8.34 -9.31 14.71
CA THR A 71 9.45 -10.27 14.80
C THR A 71 10.07 -10.48 13.42
N PRO A 72 11.27 -11.07 13.31
CA PRO A 72 11.88 -11.36 12.02
C PRO A 72 10.95 -12.15 11.09
N LEU A 73 11.00 -11.83 9.81
CA LEU A 73 10.18 -12.45 8.77
C LEU A 73 11.06 -13.04 7.68
N ARG A 74 10.65 -14.17 7.12
CA ARG A 74 11.20 -14.70 5.87
C ARG A 74 10.29 -14.30 4.72
N VAL A 75 10.90 -13.84 3.62
CA VAL A 75 10.20 -13.48 2.38
C VAL A 75 10.47 -14.56 1.35
N THR A 76 9.43 -15.10 0.74
CA THR A 76 9.56 -16.04 -0.38
C THR A 76 8.78 -15.54 -1.58
N SER A 77 9.21 -15.93 -2.79
CA SER A 77 8.48 -15.64 -4.01
C SER A 77 8.59 -16.77 -5.02
N ALA A 78 7.55 -16.95 -5.84
CA ALA A 78 7.48 -17.99 -6.86
C ALA A 78 6.69 -17.51 -8.08
N THR A 79 7.08 -18.00 -9.26
CA THR A 79 6.31 -17.81 -10.48
C THR A 79 5.12 -18.79 -10.49
N THR A 80 3.90 -18.28 -10.42
CA THR A 80 2.67 -19.09 -10.54
C THR A 80 2.15 -19.17 -11.98
N ARG A 81 2.43 -18.15 -12.78
CA ARG A 81 2.18 -18.14 -14.23
C ARG A 81 3.38 -17.59 -14.95
N PRO A 82 4.17 -18.43 -15.61
CA PRO A 82 5.27 -17.95 -16.48
C PRO A 82 4.72 -17.35 -17.78
N GLY A 83 5.48 -16.45 -18.38
CA GLY A 83 5.14 -15.88 -19.68
C GLY A 83 5.95 -14.64 -20.02
N ARG A 84 6.17 -14.44 -21.31
CA ARG A 84 6.99 -13.32 -21.80
C ARG A 84 6.29 -11.96 -21.67
N LYS A 85 4.96 -11.88 -21.85
CA LYS A 85 4.21 -10.61 -21.82
C LYS A 85 3.45 -10.42 -20.52
N VAL A 86 3.04 -11.50 -19.88
CA VAL A 86 2.19 -11.51 -18.69
C VAL A 86 2.71 -12.57 -17.73
N GLN A 87 3.07 -12.18 -16.53
CA GLN A 87 3.53 -13.07 -15.47
C GLN A 87 2.68 -12.88 -14.21
N LEU A 88 2.42 -13.97 -13.49
CA LEU A 88 1.92 -13.92 -12.12
C LEU A 88 3.01 -14.43 -11.18
N ILE A 89 3.34 -13.60 -10.19
CA ILE A 89 4.30 -13.89 -9.14
C ILE A 89 3.57 -13.89 -7.82
N THR A 90 3.69 -14.98 -7.07
CA THR A 90 3.23 -15.05 -5.67
C THR A 90 4.39 -14.71 -4.77
N ALA A 91 4.15 -13.92 -3.73
CA ALA A 91 5.10 -13.64 -2.67
C ALA A 91 4.43 -13.87 -1.32
N SER A 92 5.18 -14.38 -0.33
CA SER A 92 4.66 -14.70 1.01
C SER A 92 5.60 -14.22 2.10
N LEU A 93 5.02 -13.80 3.23
CA LEU A 93 5.71 -13.49 4.47
C LEU A 93 5.45 -14.60 5.49
N TRP A 94 6.53 -15.11 6.05
CA TRP A 94 6.53 -16.21 7.02
C TRP A 94 7.08 -15.73 8.34
N ALA A 95 6.41 -16.10 9.43
CA ALA A 95 6.77 -15.79 10.81
C ALA A 95 6.83 -17.07 11.65
N GLY A 96 7.08 -16.93 12.95
CA GLY A 96 7.27 -18.04 13.89
C GLY A 96 8.74 -18.47 13.98
N ASP A 97 9.05 -19.28 15.00
CA ASP A 97 10.44 -19.70 15.29
C ASP A 97 11.05 -20.51 14.15
N ALA A 98 10.23 -21.31 13.44
CA ALA A 98 10.61 -22.09 12.28
C ALA A 98 10.29 -21.41 10.94
N PHE A 99 9.71 -20.21 10.94
CA PHE A 99 9.17 -19.54 9.74
C PHE A 99 8.19 -20.42 8.94
N ASP A 100 7.30 -21.08 9.65
CA ASP A 100 6.29 -22.01 9.13
C ASP A 100 4.86 -21.45 9.15
N VAL A 101 4.66 -20.25 9.72
CA VAL A 101 3.39 -19.56 9.77
C VAL A 101 3.33 -18.50 8.69
N GLU A 102 2.53 -18.70 7.64
CA GLU A 102 2.25 -17.68 6.64
C GLU A 102 1.35 -16.59 7.23
N VAL A 103 1.84 -15.35 7.30
CA VAL A 103 1.14 -14.23 7.92
C VAL A 103 0.54 -13.27 6.90
N ALA A 104 1.15 -13.17 5.72
CA ALA A 104 0.63 -12.40 4.60
C ALA A 104 1.15 -13.00 3.29
N ARG A 105 0.38 -12.85 2.22
CA ARG A 105 0.80 -13.21 0.87
C ARG A 105 0.27 -12.22 -0.17
N ALA A 106 0.85 -12.23 -1.34
CA ALA A 106 0.39 -11.43 -2.45
C ALA A 106 0.50 -12.17 -3.78
N VAL A 107 -0.38 -11.80 -4.72
CA VAL A 107 -0.24 -12.15 -6.13
C VAL A 107 -0.02 -10.86 -6.91
N GLY A 108 1.17 -10.72 -7.48
CA GLY A 108 1.54 -9.63 -8.38
C GLY A 108 1.33 -10.01 -9.84
N LEU A 109 0.63 -9.16 -10.60
CA LEU A 109 0.53 -9.24 -12.05
C LEU A 109 1.58 -8.32 -12.66
N ARG A 110 2.55 -8.89 -13.37
CA ARG A 110 3.56 -8.15 -14.14
C ARG A 110 3.20 -8.15 -15.61
N LEU A 111 3.17 -6.97 -16.24
CA LEU A 111 2.93 -6.78 -17.66
C LEU A 111 4.20 -6.22 -18.32
N LEU A 112 4.63 -6.84 -19.43
CA LEU A 112 5.77 -6.36 -20.20
C LEU A 112 5.47 -4.98 -20.77
N ARG A 113 6.36 -4.02 -20.51
CA ARG A 113 6.31 -2.70 -21.16
C ARG A 113 6.73 -2.83 -22.60
N ALA A 114 5.88 -2.42 -23.51
CA ALA A 114 6.20 -2.35 -24.94
C ALA A 114 5.57 -1.11 -25.54
N PRO A 115 6.33 -0.24 -26.21
CA PRO A 115 5.75 0.90 -26.92
C PRO A 115 4.72 0.43 -27.93
N ILE A 116 3.59 1.13 -27.96
CA ILE A 116 2.51 0.92 -28.93
C ILE A 116 2.29 2.24 -29.66
N SER A 117 2.17 2.18 -30.99
CA SER A 117 1.74 3.32 -31.79
C SER A 117 0.22 3.32 -31.90
N PHE A 118 -0.39 4.43 -31.50
CA PHE A 118 -1.85 4.63 -31.62
C PHE A 118 -2.15 5.57 -32.78
N PRO A 119 -3.29 5.39 -33.49
CA PRO A 119 -3.70 6.29 -34.57
C PRO A 119 -4.35 7.60 -34.05
N PHE A 120 -4.36 7.82 -32.75
CA PHE A 120 -4.93 8.98 -32.06
C PHE A 120 -4.03 9.39 -30.88
N ASP A 121 -4.27 10.59 -30.34
CA ASP A 121 -3.58 11.10 -29.17
C ASP A 121 -4.13 10.46 -27.89
N VAL A 122 -3.41 9.47 -27.36
CA VAL A 122 -3.75 8.80 -26.09
C VAL A 122 -3.66 9.76 -24.93
N GLY A 123 -2.72 10.72 -24.95
CA GLY A 123 -2.55 11.70 -23.89
C GLY A 123 -3.78 12.62 -23.78
N ALA A 124 -4.30 13.10 -24.91
CA ALA A 124 -5.52 13.91 -24.93
C ALA A 124 -6.74 13.14 -24.43
N SER A 125 -6.88 11.86 -24.87
CA SER A 125 -7.98 11.00 -24.41
C SER A 125 -7.94 10.73 -22.92
N ASN A 126 -6.74 10.49 -22.37
CA ASN A 126 -6.55 10.32 -20.92
C ASN A 126 -6.84 11.61 -20.17
N ALA A 127 -6.39 12.77 -20.65
CA ALA A 127 -6.60 14.05 -20.00
C ALA A 127 -8.09 14.40 -19.81
N GLU A 128 -8.96 14.03 -20.76
CA GLU A 128 -10.41 14.19 -20.63
C GLU A 128 -10.98 13.35 -19.47
N VAL A 129 -10.59 12.08 -19.40
CA VAL A 129 -11.00 11.18 -18.30
C VAL A 129 -10.39 11.64 -16.97
N ASP A 130 -9.10 11.99 -16.95
CA ASP A 130 -8.36 12.40 -15.77
C ASP A 130 -8.94 13.67 -15.14
N ALA A 131 -9.47 14.60 -15.93
CA ALA A 131 -10.08 15.84 -15.43
C ALA A 131 -11.24 15.57 -14.46
N THR A 132 -11.88 14.40 -14.52
CA THR A 132 -13.01 14.02 -13.65
C THR A 132 -12.57 13.47 -12.29
N VAL A 133 -11.33 13.02 -12.16
CA VAL A 133 -10.83 12.28 -10.98
C VAL A 133 -9.48 12.82 -10.45
N ARG A 134 -8.93 13.88 -11.05
CA ARG A 134 -7.69 14.51 -10.61
C ARG A 134 -7.88 15.19 -9.25
N PRO A 135 -6.90 15.07 -8.32
CA PRO A 135 -6.93 15.84 -7.08
C PRO A 135 -7.05 17.34 -7.33
N SER A 136 -7.96 18.01 -6.63
CA SER A 136 -8.20 19.45 -6.79
C SER A 136 -7.08 20.33 -6.26
N LEU A 137 -6.29 19.84 -5.30
CA LEU A 137 -5.20 20.53 -4.63
C LEU A 137 -3.97 19.64 -4.55
N GLY A 138 -2.78 20.25 -4.58
CA GLY A 138 -1.50 19.57 -4.34
C GLY A 138 -1.21 19.36 -2.85
N PRO A 139 -0.17 18.56 -2.50
CA PRO A 139 0.18 18.30 -1.10
C PRO A 139 0.60 19.55 -0.33
N ASP A 140 1.12 20.57 -1.01
CA ASP A 140 1.58 21.82 -0.39
C ASP A 140 0.40 22.71 0.08
N GLN A 141 -0.80 22.44 -0.42
CA GLN A 141 -2.05 23.12 -0.06
C GLN A 141 -2.86 22.36 0.99
N GLY A 142 -2.42 21.14 1.32
CA GLY A 142 -3.06 20.29 2.31
C GLY A 142 -2.63 20.59 3.74
N HIS A 143 -3.40 20.07 4.70
CA HIS A 143 -3.10 20.20 6.14
C HIS A 143 -2.81 18.81 6.75
N PRO A 144 -1.96 18.73 7.81
CA PRO A 144 -1.70 17.47 8.48
C PRO A 144 -2.98 16.94 9.16
N PRO A 145 -3.18 15.60 9.23
CA PRO A 145 -4.29 15.05 10.00
C PRO A 145 -4.13 15.35 11.50
N ARG A 146 -5.25 15.43 12.20
CA ARG A 146 -5.28 15.26 13.65
C ARG A 146 -5.54 13.78 13.92
N SER A 147 -4.57 13.11 14.53
CA SER A 147 -4.70 11.69 14.83
C SER A 147 -5.31 11.48 16.21
N PRO A 148 -6.28 10.56 16.38
CA PRO A 148 -6.76 10.17 17.71
C PRO A 148 -5.68 9.41 18.51
N PHE A 149 -4.56 9.05 17.87
CA PHE A 149 -3.40 8.40 18.48
C PHE A 149 -2.24 9.39 18.75
N ASP A 150 -2.48 10.70 18.62
CA ASP A 150 -1.52 11.72 19.01
C ASP A 150 -1.17 11.56 20.50
N GLY A 151 0.13 11.51 20.81
CA GLY A 151 0.62 11.24 22.18
C GLY A 151 1.03 9.78 22.44
N ALA A 152 0.92 8.87 21.45
CA ALA A 152 1.50 7.55 21.57
C ALA A 152 3.02 7.63 21.81
N THR A 153 3.52 6.94 22.84
CA THR A 153 4.93 7.02 23.25
C THR A 153 5.89 6.23 22.37
N LEU A 154 5.36 5.25 21.62
CA LEU A 154 6.19 4.41 20.74
C LEU A 154 5.99 4.80 19.28
N PRO A 155 7.06 4.74 18.46
CA PRO A 155 6.96 4.98 17.03
C PRO A 155 5.92 4.08 16.36
N ALA A 156 5.30 4.59 15.29
CA ALA A 156 4.34 3.86 14.48
C ALA A 156 4.40 4.33 13.02
N PHE A 157 3.99 3.48 12.08
CA PHE A 157 4.02 3.77 10.66
C PHE A 157 3.30 5.08 10.31
N HIS A 158 2.03 5.18 10.72
CA HIS A 158 1.18 6.33 10.43
C HIS A 158 1.65 7.64 11.08
N ALA A 159 2.42 7.58 12.18
CA ALA A 159 2.86 8.76 12.92
C ALA A 159 4.28 9.21 12.56
N ASN A 160 5.17 8.29 12.24
CA ASN A 160 6.60 8.56 12.16
C ASN A 160 7.23 8.23 10.79
N ALA A 161 6.65 7.29 10.03
CA ALA A 161 7.25 6.82 8.79
C ALA A 161 6.65 7.46 7.52
N VAL A 162 5.60 8.30 7.65
CA VAL A 162 4.92 8.95 6.53
C VAL A 162 4.67 10.43 6.80
N ASP A 163 4.65 11.23 5.73
CA ASP A 163 4.05 12.57 5.73
C ASP A 163 2.63 12.47 5.16
N MET A 164 1.69 13.17 5.78
CA MET A 164 0.28 13.16 5.39
C MET A 164 -0.26 14.57 5.26
N ARG A 165 -1.06 14.84 4.22
CA ARG A 165 -1.71 16.14 3.95
C ARG A 165 -3.12 15.92 3.41
N PHE A 166 -4.14 16.18 4.23
CA PHE A 166 -5.53 16.20 3.76
C PHE A 166 -5.78 17.41 2.86
N ILE A 167 -6.43 17.15 1.73
CA ILE A 167 -6.95 18.18 0.82
C ILE A 167 -8.48 18.20 0.79
N ARG A 168 -9.11 17.16 1.34
CA ARG A 168 -10.56 17.06 1.52
C ARG A 168 -10.86 16.08 2.64
N GLY A 169 -11.85 16.39 3.50
CA GLY A 169 -12.25 15.55 4.63
C GLY A 169 -11.25 15.57 5.80
N ALA A 170 -11.41 14.63 6.70
CA ALA A 170 -10.54 14.37 7.84
C ALA A 170 -10.71 12.92 8.31
N LEU A 171 -9.84 12.42 9.18
CA LEU A 171 -9.98 11.08 9.76
C LEU A 171 -11.33 10.94 10.50
N GLY A 172 -12.10 9.91 10.16
CA GLY A 172 -13.41 9.63 10.77
C GLY A 172 -14.55 10.57 10.35
N ALA A 173 -14.33 11.41 9.33
CA ALA A 173 -15.34 12.40 8.88
C ALA A 173 -16.04 12.02 7.57
N GLY A 174 -15.82 10.81 7.06
CA GLY A 174 -16.39 10.33 5.80
C GLY A 174 -15.42 10.46 4.62
N PRO A 175 -15.91 10.51 3.39
CA PRO A 175 -15.05 10.50 2.21
C PRO A 175 -13.98 11.57 2.24
N GLY A 176 -12.72 11.19 2.01
CA GLY A 176 -11.58 12.09 2.10
C GLY A 176 -10.57 11.88 0.99
N ALA A 177 -9.74 12.91 0.78
CA ALA A 177 -8.58 12.84 -0.10
C ALA A 177 -7.34 13.34 0.64
N MET A 178 -6.27 12.55 0.62
CA MET A 178 -5.05 12.81 1.36
C MET A 178 -3.83 12.46 0.52
N TRP A 179 -2.88 13.38 0.45
CA TRP A 179 -1.55 13.12 -0.03
C TRP A 179 -0.72 12.45 1.04
N VAL A 180 -0.04 11.37 0.67
CA VAL A 180 0.84 10.61 1.55
C VAL A 180 2.17 10.35 0.86
N ARG A 181 3.29 10.42 1.61
CA ARG A 181 4.61 9.98 1.15
C ARG A 181 5.36 9.25 2.25
N LEU A 182 6.24 8.34 1.86
CA LEU A 182 7.18 7.70 2.80
C LEU A 182 8.27 8.71 3.21
N ARG A 183 8.61 8.74 4.49
CA ARG A 183 9.75 9.48 5.06
C ARG A 183 10.99 8.63 5.16
N VAL A 184 10.81 7.31 5.15
CA VAL A 184 11.87 6.33 5.31
C VAL A 184 11.74 5.26 4.24
N PRO A 185 12.83 4.59 3.84
CA PRO A 185 12.76 3.47 2.91
C PRO A 185 12.01 2.27 3.51
N ILE A 186 11.50 1.40 2.62
CA ILE A 186 10.87 0.15 3.05
C ILE A 186 11.94 -0.78 3.61
N VAL A 187 13.04 -0.99 2.88
CA VAL A 187 14.17 -1.79 3.32
C VAL A 187 15.40 -0.89 3.45
N ALA A 188 16.14 -1.02 4.54
CA ALA A 188 17.32 -0.21 4.79
C ALA A 188 18.36 -0.35 3.67
N GLY A 189 18.84 0.79 3.17
CA GLY A 189 19.83 0.85 2.09
C GLY A 189 19.24 0.75 0.68
N GLU A 190 17.91 0.66 0.53
CA GLU A 190 17.22 0.60 -0.77
C GLU A 190 16.30 1.81 -0.97
N GLU A 191 16.27 2.34 -2.19
CA GLU A 191 15.25 3.32 -2.58
C GLU A 191 13.95 2.59 -2.95
N PRO A 192 12.79 2.91 -2.34
CA PRO A 192 11.53 2.29 -2.69
C PRO A 192 11.15 2.57 -4.14
N SER A 193 10.76 1.54 -4.89
CA SER A 193 10.23 1.72 -6.24
C SER A 193 8.92 2.53 -6.22
N PRO A 194 8.53 3.11 -7.36
CA PRO A 194 7.22 3.76 -7.48
C PRO A 194 6.05 2.82 -7.14
N ALA A 195 6.09 1.54 -7.54
CA ALA A 195 5.03 0.59 -7.21
C ALA A 195 5.01 0.25 -5.72
N GLN A 196 6.18 0.06 -5.10
CA GLN A 196 6.27 -0.16 -3.66
C GLN A 196 5.66 1.01 -2.88
N ARG A 197 5.97 2.26 -3.26
CA ARG A 197 5.35 3.45 -2.63
C ARG A 197 3.84 3.45 -2.79
N ALA A 198 3.33 3.27 -4.03
CA ALA A 198 1.89 3.28 -4.28
C ALA A 198 1.14 2.22 -3.47
N VAL A 199 1.64 0.98 -3.46
CA VAL A 199 0.99 -0.12 -2.74
C VAL A 199 1.04 0.08 -1.23
N THR A 200 2.21 0.46 -0.68
CA THR A 200 2.35 0.75 0.77
C THR A 200 1.39 1.83 1.24
N LEU A 201 1.28 2.92 0.49
CA LEU A 201 0.49 4.09 0.87
C LEU A 201 -1.01 3.89 0.62
N SER A 202 -1.39 2.99 -0.28
CA SER A 202 -2.80 2.65 -0.54
C SER A 202 -3.50 2.02 0.66
N ASP A 203 -2.76 1.46 1.61
CA ASP A 203 -3.33 0.87 2.82
C ASP A 203 -4.02 1.89 3.75
N PHE A 204 -3.80 3.18 3.54
CA PHE A 204 -4.54 4.25 4.23
C PHE A 204 -5.98 4.44 3.71
N SER A 205 -6.41 3.72 2.65
CA SER A 205 -7.73 3.94 2.03
C SER A 205 -8.89 3.80 3.01
N ASN A 206 -8.85 2.81 3.91
CA ASN A 206 -9.87 2.61 4.94
C ASN A 206 -9.95 3.81 5.90
N ALA A 207 -8.81 4.29 6.41
CA ALA A 207 -8.77 5.40 7.37
C ALA A 207 -9.20 6.73 6.75
N ILE A 208 -8.80 6.99 5.48
CA ILE A 208 -9.13 8.21 4.74
C ILE A 208 -10.62 8.25 4.36
N GLY A 209 -11.18 7.11 3.95
CA GLY A 209 -12.57 7.02 3.51
C GLY A 209 -13.58 6.85 4.64
N SER A 210 -13.13 6.60 5.87
CA SER A 210 -14.00 6.24 6.99
C SER A 210 -14.79 7.41 7.55
N PHE A 211 -16.07 7.17 7.82
CA PHE A 211 -16.93 8.02 8.66
C PHE A 211 -17.08 7.47 10.08
N LEU A 212 -16.46 6.33 10.40
CA LEU A 212 -16.52 5.72 11.71
C LEU A 212 -15.44 6.30 12.63
N PRO A 213 -15.78 6.72 13.86
CA PRO A 213 -14.81 7.17 14.83
C PRO A 213 -13.83 6.04 15.21
N MET A 214 -12.53 6.26 15.00
CA MET A 214 -11.46 5.29 15.31
C MET A 214 -11.34 5.00 16.81
N THR A 215 -11.93 5.82 17.67
CA THR A 215 -12.00 5.61 19.13
C THR A 215 -13.04 4.59 19.53
N THR A 216 -14.06 4.39 18.68
CA THR A 216 -15.22 3.52 18.99
C THR A 216 -15.19 2.25 18.16
N TYR A 217 -14.69 2.31 16.92
CA TYR A 217 -14.70 1.19 15.98
C TYR A 217 -13.29 0.83 15.51
N THR A 218 -13.12 -0.48 15.24
CA THR A 218 -12.02 -1.00 14.41
C THR A 218 -12.57 -1.29 13.01
N TYR A 219 -11.74 -1.11 12.00
CA TYR A 219 -12.03 -1.50 10.63
C TYR A 219 -10.77 -2.08 10.01
N LEU A 220 -10.63 -3.39 10.21
CA LEU A 220 -9.46 -4.13 9.79
C LEU A 220 -9.64 -4.60 8.35
N ASN A 221 -8.68 -4.31 7.50
CA ASN A 221 -8.67 -4.85 6.15
C ASN A 221 -8.09 -6.27 6.14
N ALA A 222 -8.82 -7.19 5.54
CA ALA A 222 -8.37 -8.57 5.31
C ALA A 222 -7.51 -8.67 4.03
N ASP A 223 -7.71 -7.73 3.10
CA ASP A 223 -6.99 -7.64 1.83
C ASP A 223 -6.66 -6.20 1.45
N LEU A 224 -5.80 -6.06 0.46
CA LEU A 224 -5.56 -4.84 -0.28
C LEU A 224 -5.32 -5.20 -1.74
N THR A 225 -6.17 -4.72 -2.66
CA THR A 225 -5.92 -4.84 -4.09
C THR A 225 -5.63 -3.48 -4.69
N VAL A 226 -4.49 -3.36 -5.38
CA VAL A 226 -4.05 -2.15 -6.08
C VAL A 226 -3.86 -2.45 -7.55
N ASN A 227 -4.49 -1.67 -8.42
CA ASN A 227 -4.30 -1.72 -9.88
C ASN A 227 -3.66 -0.42 -10.35
N LEU A 228 -2.57 -0.53 -11.10
CA LEU A 228 -1.82 0.59 -11.66
C LEU A 228 -1.82 0.49 -13.20
N HIS A 229 -2.14 1.58 -13.89
CA HIS A 229 -1.99 1.69 -15.34
C HIS A 229 -0.71 2.40 -15.76
N ARG A 230 -0.11 3.16 -14.84
CA ARG A 230 1.23 3.74 -14.95
C ARG A 230 1.92 3.79 -13.59
N MET A 231 3.24 3.94 -13.60
CA MET A 231 4.00 4.16 -12.36
C MET A 231 3.79 5.60 -11.87
N PRO A 232 3.67 5.80 -10.54
CA PRO A 232 3.65 7.14 -9.97
C PRO A 232 4.98 7.85 -10.18
N GLU A 233 4.91 9.16 -10.46
CA GLU A 233 6.06 10.05 -10.52
C GLU A 233 6.19 10.85 -9.22
N GLY A 234 7.44 11.00 -8.75
CA GLY A 234 7.74 11.64 -7.47
C GLY A 234 7.40 10.76 -6.26
N GLU A 235 7.37 11.37 -5.08
CA GLU A 235 7.24 10.67 -3.80
C GLU A 235 5.80 10.66 -3.25
N TRP A 236 4.98 11.61 -3.67
CA TRP A 236 3.63 11.81 -3.16
C TRP A 236 2.60 10.98 -3.93
N VAL A 237 1.76 10.28 -3.21
CA VAL A 237 0.56 9.59 -3.72
C VAL A 237 -0.66 10.19 -3.05
N CYS A 238 -1.62 10.65 -3.84
CA CYS A 238 -2.94 11.04 -3.37
C CYS A 238 -3.84 9.81 -3.31
N VAL A 239 -4.44 9.58 -2.16
CA VAL A 239 -5.47 8.55 -1.93
C VAL A 239 -6.79 9.28 -1.71
N ASP A 240 -7.68 9.23 -2.70
CA ASP A 240 -9.04 9.77 -2.63
C ASP A 240 -10.00 8.60 -2.41
N SER A 241 -10.51 8.45 -1.19
CA SER A 241 -11.18 7.25 -0.74
C SER A 241 -12.58 7.50 -0.19
N VAL A 242 -13.43 6.49 -0.39
CA VAL A 242 -14.74 6.35 0.23
C VAL A 242 -14.85 4.99 0.91
N MET A 243 -15.48 4.95 2.07
CA MET A 243 -15.86 3.71 2.77
C MET A 243 -17.38 3.52 2.69
N ARG A 244 -17.80 2.29 2.50
CA ARG A 244 -19.19 1.84 2.67
C ARG A 244 -19.21 0.73 3.71
N VAL A 245 -20.23 0.72 4.54
CA VAL A 245 -20.38 -0.24 5.64
C VAL A 245 -21.81 -0.78 5.58
N ASP A 246 -21.94 -2.09 5.69
CA ASP A 246 -23.20 -2.79 5.90
C ASP A 246 -23.44 -3.02 7.40
N GLU A 247 -24.70 -3.06 7.83
CA GLU A 247 -25.10 -3.29 9.24
C GLU A 247 -24.59 -4.61 9.80
N THR A 248 -24.21 -5.56 8.94
CA THR A 248 -23.60 -6.85 9.34
C THR A 248 -22.13 -6.75 9.71
N GLY A 249 -21.53 -5.55 9.71
CA GLY A 249 -20.12 -5.35 10.04
C GLY A 249 -19.16 -5.61 8.88
N ILE A 250 -19.67 -5.70 7.65
CA ILE A 250 -18.85 -5.81 6.43
C ILE A 250 -18.67 -4.42 5.84
N GLY A 251 -17.45 -4.07 5.45
CA GLY A 251 -17.14 -2.80 4.81
C GLY A 251 -16.30 -2.95 3.53
N LEU A 252 -16.34 -1.93 2.71
CA LEU A 252 -15.52 -1.76 1.51
C LEU A 252 -14.94 -0.35 1.48
N ALA A 253 -13.62 -0.23 1.48
CA ALA A 253 -12.96 1.01 1.08
C ALA A 253 -12.55 0.93 -0.40
N ALA A 254 -12.81 2.01 -1.15
CA ALA A 254 -12.44 2.13 -2.54
C ALA A 254 -11.79 3.51 -2.77
N ALA A 255 -10.59 3.51 -3.36
CA ALA A 255 -9.80 4.71 -3.57
C ALA A 255 -9.38 4.90 -5.01
N GLN A 256 -9.43 6.15 -5.48
CA GLN A 256 -8.69 6.63 -6.63
C GLN A 256 -7.27 6.99 -6.17
N LEU A 257 -6.26 6.50 -6.87
CA LEU A 257 -4.86 6.83 -6.64
C LEU A 257 -4.35 7.80 -7.70
N SER A 258 -3.64 8.82 -7.27
CA SER A 258 -3.06 9.83 -8.16
C SER A 258 -1.67 10.26 -7.68
N ASP A 259 -0.85 10.74 -8.60
CA ASP A 259 0.33 11.56 -8.29
C ASP A 259 0.10 13.02 -8.69
N ARG A 260 1.12 13.87 -8.65
CA ARG A 260 1.00 15.30 -9.01
C ARG A 260 0.62 15.52 -10.49
N ILE A 261 0.86 14.55 -11.36
CA ILE A 261 0.54 14.64 -12.80
C ILE A 261 -0.93 14.28 -13.02
N GLY A 262 -1.46 13.27 -12.31
CA GLY A 262 -2.82 12.81 -12.44
C GLY A 262 -3.05 11.39 -11.92
N PRO A 263 -4.14 10.72 -12.32
CA PRO A 263 -4.45 9.36 -11.90
C PRO A 263 -3.36 8.36 -12.25
N ILE A 264 -3.11 7.41 -11.35
CA ILE A 264 -2.17 6.30 -11.54
C ILE A 264 -2.85 4.93 -11.44
N GLY A 265 -4.01 4.86 -10.77
CA GLY A 265 -4.68 3.59 -10.54
C GLY A 265 -5.77 3.66 -9.47
N ARG A 266 -6.12 2.51 -8.94
CA ARG A 266 -7.15 2.36 -7.90
C ARG A 266 -6.72 1.36 -6.85
N ALA A 267 -7.30 1.50 -5.64
CA ALA A 267 -7.16 0.54 -4.55
C ALA A 267 -8.53 0.17 -3.97
N THR A 268 -8.65 -1.08 -3.49
CA THR A 268 -9.82 -1.56 -2.75
C THR A 268 -9.38 -2.40 -1.55
N GLN A 269 -10.18 -2.37 -0.48
CA GLN A 269 -9.97 -3.15 0.74
C GLN A 269 -11.32 -3.69 1.24
N SER A 270 -11.41 -5.00 1.50
CA SER A 270 -12.51 -5.62 2.23
C SER A 270 -12.26 -5.43 3.73
N LEU A 271 -13.28 -4.97 4.46
CA LEU A 271 -13.14 -4.56 5.85
C LEU A 271 -14.02 -5.39 6.78
N LEU A 272 -13.45 -5.80 7.91
CA LEU A 272 -14.18 -6.27 9.07
C LEU A 272 -14.33 -5.10 10.05
N ILE A 273 -15.58 -4.71 10.31
CA ILE A 273 -15.93 -3.64 11.22
C ILE A 273 -16.37 -4.26 12.56
N ALA A 274 -15.83 -3.76 13.66
CA ALA A 274 -16.23 -4.18 14.99
C ALA A 274 -16.15 -3.00 15.98
N GLU A 275 -16.95 -3.05 17.05
CA GLU A 275 -16.76 -2.16 18.19
C GLU A 275 -15.43 -2.49 18.88
N ARG A 276 -14.75 -1.47 19.36
CA ARG A 276 -13.53 -1.65 20.15
C ARG A 276 -13.92 -2.20 21.53
N SER A 277 -13.38 -3.38 21.85
CA SER A 277 -13.40 -3.84 23.24
C SER A 277 -12.59 -2.85 24.09
N GLY A 278 -13.19 -2.29 25.10
CA GLY A 278 -12.60 -1.31 26.01
C GLY A 278 -11.37 -1.85 26.76
#